data_446ec0444e46e811fb3f0d2e21854264
#
_entry.id   446ec0444e46e811fb3f0d2e21854264
#
_cell.length_a   1.000
_cell.length_b   1.000
_cell.length_c   1.000
_cell.angle_alpha   90.00
_cell.angle_beta   90.00
_cell.angle_gamma   90.00
#
_symmetry.space_group_name_H-M   'P 1'
#
loop_
_entity.id
_entity.type
_entity.pdbx_description
1 polymer ?
#
loop_
_entity_poly.entity_id
_entity_poly.type
_entity_poly.pdbx_seq_one_letter_code
_entity_poly.pdbx_strand_id
1 'polypeptide(L)'
;TNFYCQVQLYGSMDGKDIKVIRGDAVIFDYSREEKLRHTRVTFGNSNFRNIGIKIMCDREKPLRISGLKVLYQRTNPGIETTVHAWISKKEEDVKTKESIVIANISSAFPITKITMSTPDKNFQRRIDIWVKNDSGEWMKRADDIIFNFDTEKIKESKLHVSFPEVSSREIKLVIRNYDSPPVNIANLVVTGYKKMIVFKVDGRQKHYIFWGNQRTRIPQYDISQLIAKHNVGDIRIFTAGIQKMNPKFVGYEKQLPLTERYKYLLYGIVIVAMALLIVLQYKVIKGTDKDKS
;
A
#
# COMPACT_ATOMS: atom_id res chain seq x y z
N THR A 1 0.96 -37.77 22.44
CA THR A 1 2.28 -38.37 22.12
C THR A 1 3.05 -37.37 21.28
N ASN A 2 4.22 -36.97 21.81
CA ASN A 2 5.10 -36.08 21.05
C ASN A 2 5.58 -36.76 19.77
N PHE A 3 5.67 -36.03 18.67
CA PHE A 3 6.18 -36.54 17.40
C PHE A 3 6.84 -35.46 16.57
N TYR A 4 7.78 -35.89 15.73
CA TYR A 4 8.38 -35.15 14.65
C TYR A 4 8.38 -36.06 13.42
N CYS A 5 7.88 -35.54 12.28
CA CYS A 5 7.80 -36.34 11.06
C CYS A 5 8.10 -35.47 9.84
N GLN A 6 8.81 -36.04 8.89
CA GLN A 6 8.97 -35.45 7.55
C GLN A 6 7.74 -35.77 6.70
N VAL A 7 7.36 -34.81 5.87
CA VAL A 7 6.20 -34.92 4.99
C VAL A 7 6.58 -34.62 3.56
N GLN A 8 6.21 -35.49 2.68
CA GLN A 8 6.33 -35.27 1.24
C GLN A 8 4.94 -35.22 0.62
N LEU A 9 4.69 -34.21 -0.19
CA LEU A 9 3.45 -34.04 -0.93
C LEU A 9 3.66 -34.39 -2.40
N TYR A 10 2.72 -35.14 -2.92
CA TYR A 10 2.70 -35.57 -4.31
C TYR A 10 1.37 -35.17 -4.96
N GLY A 11 1.42 -34.87 -6.23
CA GLY A 11 0.24 -34.55 -7.03
C GLY A 11 0.14 -35.46 -8.25
N SER A 12 -1.10 -35.79 -8.62
CA SER A 12 -1.38 -36.50 -9.86
C SER A 12 -2.71 -36.08 -10.44
N MET A 13 -2.81 -36.02 -11.76
CA MET A 13 -4.04 -35.74 -12.47
C MET A 13 -4.89 -37.02 -12.65
N ASP A 14 -4.26 -38.14 -12.88
CA ASP A 14 -4.86 -39.43 -13.28
C ASP A 14 -4.60 -40.56 -12.28
N GLY A 15 -3.85 -40.29 -11.22
CA GLY A 15 -3.44 -41.27 -10.22
C GLY A 15 -2.24 -42.11 -10.62
N LYS A 16 -1.68 -41.96 -11.83
CA LYS A 16 -0.54 -42.71 -12.34
C LYS A 16 0.73 -41.87 -12.41
N ASP A 17 0.64 -40.72 -13.04
CA ASP A 17 1.75 -39.77 -13.12
C ASP A 17 1.85 -38.97 -11.83
N ILE A 18 2.85 -39.31 -11.02
CA ILE A 18 3.05 -38.72 -9.68
C ILE A 18 4.18 -37.71 -9.74
N LYS A 19 3.89 -36.45 -9.40
CA LYS A 19 4.88 -35.38 -9.31
C LYS A 19 5.04 -34.93 -7.85
N VAL A 20 6.26 -34.65 -7.45
CA VAL A 20 6.54 -34.09 -6.13
C VAL A 20 6.09 -32.63 -6.11
N ILE A 21 5.16 -32.27 -5.23
CA ILE A 21 4.73 -30.89 -4.97
C ILE A 21 5.67 -30.23 -3.95
N ARG A 22 5.98 -30.97 -2.89
CA ARG A 22 6.89 -30.53 -1.82
C ARG A 22 7.56 -31.74 -1.16
N GLY A 23 8.88 -31.70 -1.07
CA GLY A 23 9.67 -32.84 -0.55
C GLY A 23 10.25 -32.63 0.85
N ASP A 24 10.21 -31.42 1.41
CA ASP A 24 10.98 -30.97 2.57
C ASP A 24 10.12 -30.46 3.74
N ALA A 25 8.83 -30.77 3.76
CA ALA A 25 7.97 -30.31 4.82
C ALA A 25 8.13 -31.13 6.09
N VAL A 26 7.87 -30.51 7.22
CA VAL A 26 7.88 -31.19 8.54
C VAL A 26 6.60 -30.89 9.29
N ILE A 27 6.16 -31.87 10.08
CA ILE A 27 5.11 -31.71 11.07
C ILE A 27 5.60 -32.21 12.43
N PHE A 28 5.18 -31.54 13.48
CA PHE A 28 5.53 -31.95 14.84
C PHE A 28 4.45 -31.53 15.84
N ASP A 29 4.43 -32.24 16.98
CA ASP A 29 3.58 -31.93 18.10
C ASP A 29 4.33 -32.22 19.40
N TYR A 30 4.75 -31.19 20.12
CA TYR A 30 5.36 -31.19 21.43
C TYR A 30 4.47 -30.52 22.47
N SER A 31 3.16 -30.46 22.22
CA SER A 31 2.21 -29.69 23.02
C SER A 31 2.11 -30.15 24.48
N ARG A 32 2.61 -31.36 24.80
CA ARG A 32 2.66 -31.85 26.18
C ARG A 32 3.78 -31.25 27.02
N GLU A 33 4.90 -30.89 26.39
CA GLU A 33 6.10 -30.39 27.07
C GLU A 33 6.24 -28.89 26.90
N GLU A 34 6.12 -28.37 25.67
CA GLU A 34 6.45 -27.01 25.35
C GLU A 34 5.32 -26.19 24.68
N LYS A 35 4.10 -26.78 24.60
CA LYS A 35 2.95 -26.17 23.86
C LYS A 35 3.24 -25.85 22.39
N LEU A 36 4.25 -26.51 21.81
CA LEU A 36 4.65 -26.33 20.42
C LEU A 36 3.95 -27.35 19.53
N ARG A 37 3.21 -26.90 18.53
CA ARG A 37 2.53 -27.75 17.56
C ARG A 37 2.55 -27.14 16.17
N HIS A 38 2.99 -27.92 15.20
CA HIS A 38 2.97 -27.54 13.77
C HIS A 38 2.51 -28.76 12.95
N THR A 39 1.25 -28.73 12.52
CA THR A 39 0.63 -29.80 11.72
C THR A 39 0.08 -29.29 10.39
N ARG A 40 0.50 -28.08 9.96
CA ARG A 40 0.11 -27.47 8.70
C ARG A 40 1.28 -27.52 7.73
N VAL A 41 1.04 -28.07 6.56
CA VAL A 41 1.99 -28.01 5.44
C VAL A 41 1.44 -27.10 4.37
N THR A 42 2.22 -26.09 3.99
CA THR A 42 1.88 -25.17 2.90
C THR A 42 2.61 -25.58 1.63
N PHE A 43 1.97 -25.44 0.49
CA PHE A 43 2.56 -25.71 -0.82
C PHE A 43 2.03 -24.69 -1.85
N GLY A 44 2.70 -24.56 -2.98
CA GLY A 44 2.32 -23.63 -4.04
C GLY A 44 1.00 -24.00 -4.73
N ASN A 45 0.52 -23.11 -5.59
CA ASN A 45 -0.67 -23.36 -6.38
C ASN A 45 -0.53 -24.66 -7.17
N SER A 46 -1.55 -25.50 -7.07
CA SER A 46 -1.55 -26.83 -7.68
C SER A 46 -2.95 -27.14 -8.23
N ASN A 47 -2.99 -27.66 -9.46
CA ASN A 47 -4.21 -28.08 -10.15
C ASN A 47 -4.40 -29.60 -10.15
N PHE A 48 -3.65 -30.35 -9.33
CA PHE A 48 -3.77 -31.79 -9.26
C PHE A 48 -5.12 -32.23 -8.69
N ARG A 49 -5.73 -33.25 -9.29
CA ARG A 49 -6.97 -33.86 -8.78
C ARG A 49 -6.73 -34.73 -7.56
N ASN A 50 -5.58 -35.39 -7.53
CA ASN A 50 -5.19 -36.29 -6.45
C ASN A 50 -3.97 -35.72 -5.76
N ILE A 51 -4.02 -35.63 -4.44
CA ILE A 51 -2.89 -35.23 -3.61
C ILE A 51 -2.54 -36.40 -2.70
N GLY A 52 -1.33 -36.93 -2.90
CA GLY A 52 -0.74 -37.96 -2.05
C GLY A 52 0.14 -37.34 -0.97
N ILE A 53 0.10 -37.92 0.21
CA ILE A 53 0.90 -37.48 1.35
C ILE A 53 1.68 -38.68 1.88
N LYS A 54 3.01 -38.55 1.90
CA LYS A 54 3.89 -39.53 2.54
C LYS A 54 4.42 -38.90 3.84
N ILE A 55 4.14 -39.56 4.95
CA ILE A 55 4.59 -39.12 6.26
C ILE A 55 5.63 -40.12 6.75
N MET A 56 6.81 -39.65 7.07
CA MET A 56 7.94 -40.41 7.54
C MET A 56 8.29 -39.96 8.96
N CYS A 57 8.06 -40.83 9.93
CA CYS A 57 8.35 -40.54 11.33
C CYS A 57 9.43 -41.49 11.84
N ASP A 58 10.37 -40.97 12.58
CA ASP A 58 11.34 -41.79 13.32
C ASP A 58 10.68 -42.32 14.60
N ARG A 59 9.90 -43.41 14.44
CA ARG A 59 9.11 -44.00 15.53
C ARG A 59 8.86 -45.50 15.28
N GLU A 60 8.88 -46.27 16.35
CA GLU A 60 8.52 -47.65 16.29
C GLU A 60 7.06 -47.94 15.90
N LYS A 61 6.14 -47.00 16.23
CA LYS A 61 4.71 -47.13 15.92
C LYS A 61 4.27 -46.03 14.97
N PRO A 62 3.49 -46.35 13.92
CA PRO A 62 3.00 -45.37 12.97
C PRO A 62 2.12 -44.29 13.63
N LEU A 63 2.14 -43.10 13.10
CA LEU A 63 1.30 -41.98 13.56
C LEU A 63 -0.16 -42.28 13.20
N ARG A 64 -1.06 -42.14 14.17
CA ARG A 64 -2.51 -42.22 13.90
C ARG A 64 -2.98 -40.87 13.34
N ILE A 65 -3.42 -40.87 12.09
CA ILE A 65 -3.99 -39.72 11.44
C ILE A 65 -5.51 -39.80 11.56
N SER A 66 -6.12 -38.89 12.32
CA SER A 66 -7.57 -38.82 12.51
C SER A 66 -8.31 -38.09 11.39
N GLY A 67 -7.63 -37.27 10.62
CA GLY A 67 -8.21 -36.57 9.51
C GLY A 67 -7.22 -35.66 8.81
N LEU A 68 -7.58 -35.27 7.57
CA LEU A 68 -6.82 -34.35 6.74
C LEU A 68 -7.79 -33.27 6.20
N LYS A 69 -7.33 -32.04 6.20
CA LYS A 69 -8.05 -30.94 5.54
C LYS A 69 -7.15 -30.28 4.51
N VAL A 70 -7.56 -30.28 3.27
CA VAL A 70 -6.93 -29.46 2.22
C VAL A 70 -7.61 -28.10 2.23
N LEU A 71 -6.83 -27.06 2.50
CA LEU A 71 -7.30 -25.69 2.51
C LEU A 71 -6.71 -25.00 1.28
N TYR A 72 -7.53 -24.29 0.55
CA TYR A 72 -7.05 -23.41 -0.51
C TYR A 72 -7.44 -21.98 -0.19
N GLN A 73 -6.55 -21.07 -0.51
CA GLN A 73 -6.84 -19.65 -0.40
C GLN A 73 -7.45 -19.20 -1.73
N ARG A 74 -8.73 -18.88 -1.72
CA ARG A 74 -9.37 -18.24 -2.86
C ARG A 74 -9.14 -16.74 -2.75
N THR A 75 -8.33 -16.21 -3.61
CA THR A 75 -8.21 -14.75 -3.77
C THR A 75 -9.27 -14.31 -4.77
N ASN A 76 -10.27 -13.59 -4.30
CA ASN A 76 -11.18 -12.89 -5.20
C ASN A 76 -10.48 -11.58 -5.59
N PRO A 77 -10.14 -11.37 -6.86
CA PRO A 77 -9.56 -10.11 -7.28
C PRO A 77 -10.53 -8.97 -6.98
N GLY A 78 -10.01 -7.87 -6.47
CA GLY A 78 -10.79 -6.66 -6.28
C GLY A 78 -11.32 -6.13 -7.61
N ILE A 79 -12.45 -5.45 -7.60
CA ILE A 79 -12.98 -4.79 -8.78
C ILE A 79 -12.08 -3.60 -9.08
N GLU A 80 -11.36 -3.66 -10.19
CA GLU A 80 -10.55 -2.54 -10.66
C GLU A 80 -11.45 -1.45 -11.26
N THR A 81 -11.07 -0.21 -11.05
CA THR A 81 -11.63 0.96 -11.72
C THR A 81 -10.49 1.82 -12.24
N THR A 82 -10.70 2.45 -13.39
CA THR A 82 -9.70 3.24 -14.08
C THR A 82 -10.14 4.69 -14.19
N VAL A 83 -9.17 5.59 -14.10
CA VAL A 83 -9.36 7.02 -14.29
C VAL A 83 -8.27 7.54 -15.23
N HIS A 84 -8.63 8.39 -16.16
CA HIS A 84 -7.66 9.09 -17.01
C HIS A 84 -6.87 10.10 -16.19
N ALA A 85 -5.56 10.10 -16.38
CA ALA A 85 -4.65 11.11 -15.86
C ALA A 85 -4.21 11.96 -17.04
N TRP A 86 -4.47 13.27 -16.97
CA TRP A 86 -4.03 14.18 -18.04
C TRP A 86 -2.60 14.64 -17.78
N ILE A 87 -1.79 14.58 -18.83
CA ILE A 87 -0.40 15.03 -18.77
C ILE A 87 -0.40 16.55 -18.72
N SER A 88 0.11 17.11 -17.63
CA SER A 88 0.23 18.56 -17.43
C SER A 88 1.58 19.11 -17.84
N LYS A 89 2.64 18.28 -17.81
CA LYS A 89 4.00 18.70 -18.10
C LYS A 89 4.82 17.54 -18.66
N LYS A 90 5.63 17.84 -19.67
CA LYS A 90 6.69 16.96 -20.17
C LYS A 90 7.98 17.78 -20.24
N GLU A 91 9.04 17.24 -19.70
CA GLU A 91 10.37 17.86 -19.68
C GLU A 91 11.42 16.80 -20.01
N GLU A 92 12.48 17.22 -20.65
CA GLU A 92 13.65 16.41 -20.90
C GLU A 92 14.85 17.03 -20.21
N ASP A 93 15.46 16.28 -19.30
CA ASP A 93 16.72 16.69 -18.69
C ASP A 93 17.87 16.08 -19.50
N VAL A 94 18.51 16.94 -20.29
CA VAL A 94 19.64 16.56 -21.16
C VAL A 94 20.85 16.10 -20.33
N LYS A 95 21.04 16.64 -19.11
CA LYS A 95 22.20 16.31 -18.27
C LYS A 95 22.05 14.92 -17.65
N THR A 96 20.88 14.60 -17.14
CA THR A 96 20.59 13.28 -16.52
C THR A 96 20.11 12.28 -17.55
N LYS A 97 19.82 12.71 -18.79
CA LYS A 97 19.24 11.89 -19.88
C LYS A 97 17.93 11.24 -19.44
N GLU A 98 17.08 12.01 -18.79
CA GLU A 98 15.78 11.59 -18.26
C GLU A 98 14.64 12.36 -18.88
N SER A 99 13.51 11.70 -19.13
CA SER A 99 12.24 12.33 -19.44
C SER A 99 11.38 12.37 -18.20
N ILE A 100 10.87 13.55 -17.87
CA ILE A 100 9.97 13.75 -16.73
C ILE A 100 8.57 14.06 -17.26
N VAL A 101 7.61 13.22 -16.88
CA VAL A 101 6.20 13.40 -17.22
C VAL A 101 5.40 13.60 -15.95
N ILE A 102 4.72 14.75 -15.83
CA ILE A 102 3.81 15.03 -14.71
C ILE A 102 2.38 14.96 -15.22
N ALA A 103 1.56 14.22 -14.50
CA ALA A 103 0.16 14.05 -14.80
C ALA A 103 -0.71 14.32 -13.58
N ASN A 104 -1.91 14.82 -13.82
CA ASN A 104 -2.90 15.13 -12.81
C ASN A 104 -4.12 14.21 -12.93
N ILE A 105 -4.80 14.01 -11.82
CA ILE A 105 -6.04 13.26 -11.71
C ILE A 105 -7.10 14.21 -11.13
N SER A 106 -8.34 14.11 -11.60
CA SER A 106 -9.45 15.00 -11.19
C SER A 106 -9.74 15.01 -9.69
N SER A 107 -9.46 13.91 -9.01
CA SER A 107 -9.65 13.79 -7.55
C SER A 107 -8.57 12.89 -6.97
N ALA A 108 -8.31 12.99 -5.67
CA ALA A 108 -7.47 12.02 -4.98
C ALA A 108 -8.07 10.62 -5.15
N PHE A 109 -7.34 9.77 -5.86
CA PHE A 109 -7.77 8.43 -6.23
C PHE A 109 -6.79 7.40 -5.65
N PRO A 110 -7.28 6.28 -5.09
CA PRO A 110 -6.42 5.20 -4.61
C PRO A 110 -5.85 4.42 -5.80
N ILE A 111 -4.58 4.69 -6.11
CA ILE A 111 -3.87 4.16 -7.28
C ILE A 111 -3.07 2.92 -6.86
N THR A 112 -3.15 1.87 -7.67
CA THR A 112 -2.35 0.65 -7.53
C THR A 112 -1.54 0.33 -8.78
N LYS A 113 -1.89 0.95 -9.92
CA LYS A 113 -1.25 0.68 -11.19
C LYS A 113 -1.36 1.92 -12.09
N ILE A 114 -0.30 2.19 -12.85
CA ILE A 114 -0.27 3.19 -13.90
C ILE A 114 -0.01 2.47 -15.21
N THR A 115 -0.84 2.73 -16.21
CA THR A 115 -0.67 2.21 -17.58
C THR A 115 -0.43 3.38 -18.53
N MET A 116 0.57 3.24 -19.35
CA MET A 116 1.00 4.22 -20.34
C MET A 116 0.64 3.75 -21.74
N SER A 117 0.38 4.68 -22.65
CA SER A 117 0.35 4.40 -24.07
C SER A 117 1.42 5.24 -24.80
N THR A 118 2.04 4.63 -25.79
CA THR A 118 3.08 5.25 -26.62
C THR A 118 2.98 4.75 -28.04
N PRO A 119 3.21 5.58 -29.05
CA PRO A 119 3.37 5.14 -30.43
C PRO A 119 4.73 4.48 -30.69
N ASP A 120 5.71 4.68 -29.79
CA ASP A 120 7.07 4.21 -29.99
C ASP A 120 7.19 2.71 -29.80
N LYS A 121 8.08 2.10 -30.59
CA LYS A 121 8.34 0.67 -30.61
C LYS A 121 9.82 0.37 -30.42
N ASN A 122 10.10 -0.87 -30.08
CA ASN A 122 11.46 -1.43 -29.97
C ASN A 122 12.33 -0.69 -28.97
N PHE A 123 11.78 -0.46 -27.78
CA PHE A 123 12.48 0.15 -26.68
C PHE A 123 12.33 -0.64 -25.37
N GLN A 124 13.28 -0.42 -24.47
CA GLN A 124 13.23 -0.80 -23.06
C GLN A 124 13.79 0.35 -22.24
N ARG A 125 13.06 0.78 -21.19
CA ARG A 125 13.47 1.88 -20.31
C ARG A 125 13.19 1.57 -18.85
N ARG A 126 14.06 2.03 -17.99
CA ARG A 126 13.79 2.07 -16.56
C ARG A 126 12.92 3.28 -16.25
N ILE A 127 11.94 3.10 -15.38
CA ILE A 127 10.99 4.14 -14.99
C ILE A 127 10.87 4.17 -13.47
N ASP A 128 10.87 5.37 -12.90
CA ASP A 128 10.55 5.64 -11.50
C ASP A 128 9.19 6.33 -11.41
N ILE A 129 8.34 5.84 -10.52
CA ILE A 129 7.02 6.42 -10.25
C ILE A 129 7.07 7.18 -8.94
N TRP A 130 6.66 8.43 -9.01
CA TRP A 130 6.55 9.33 -7.87
C TRP A 130 5.12 9.83 -7.76
N VAL A 131 4.63 10.00 -6.53
CA VAL A 131 3.34 10.62 -6.25
C VAL A 131 3.53 11.77 -5.27
N LYS A 132 2.67 12.77 -5.36
CA LYS A 132 2.69 13.90 -4.45
C LYS A 132 1.86 13.59 -3.22
N ASN A 133 2.41 13.78 -2.04
CA ASN A 133 1.69 13.62 -0.78
C ASN A 133 0.85 14.87 -0.46
N ASP A 134 0.06 14.80 0.62
CA ASP A 134 -0.79 15.92 1.06
C ASP A 134 0.03 17.15 1.51
N SER A 135 1.31 16.97 1.87
CA SER A 135 2.23 18.06 2.19
C SER A 135 2.84 18.74 0.96
N GLY A 136 2.57 18.22 -0.24
CA GLY A 136 3.10 18.75 -1.51
C GLY A 136 4.46 18.20 -1.91
N GLU A 137 4.97 17.18 -1.22
CA GLU A 137 6.28 16.59 -1.49
C GLU A 137 6.17 15.38 -2.41
N TRP A 138 7.17 15.20 -3.27
CA TRP A 138 7.26 14.04 -4.16
C TRP A 138 7.85 12.82 -3.42
N MET A 139 7.11 11.72 -3.41
CA MET A 139 7.54 10.46 -2.79
C MET A 139 7.62 9.36 -3.86
N LYS A 140 8.78 8.72 -3.98
CA LYS A 140 8.95 7.56 -4.85
C LYS A 140 8.11 6.39 -4.35
N ARG A 141 7.37 5.73 -5.25
CA ARG A 141 6.49 4.60 -4.93
C ARG A 141 6.91 3.29 -5.57
N ALA A 142 7.47 3.38 -6.77
CA ALA A 142 7.96 2.20 -7.49
C ALA A 142 9.09 2.56 -8.42
N ASP A 143 9.86 1.57 -8.80
CA ASP A 143 10.67 1.54 -10.00
C ASP A 143 10.45 0.22 -10.73
N ASP A 144 10.51 0.28 -12.05
CA ASP A 144 10.26 -0.90 -12.90
C ASP A 144 10.93 -0.71 -14.27
N ILE A 145 10.77 -1.69 -15.12
CA ILE A 145 11.20 -1.66 -16.52
C ILE A 145 9.96 -1.70 -17.39
N ILE A 146 9.84 -0.73 -18.30
CA ILE A 146 8.83 -0.68 -19.35
C ILE A 146 9.49 -1.01 -20.68
N PHE A 147 8.78 -1.71 -21.54
CA PHE A 147 9.24 -2.05 -22.87
C PHE A 147 8.08 -2.23 -23.85
N ASN A 148 8.37 -2.06 -25.13
CA ASN A 148 7.46 -2.31 -26.23
C ASN A 148 8.26 -2.83 -27.41
N PHE A 149 8.32 -4.14 -27.58
CA PHE A 149 8.97 -4.81 -28.70
C PHE A 149 7.96 -5.23 -29.76
N ASP A 150 8.16 -4.76 -30.97
CA ASP A 150 7.32 -5.11 -32.14
C ASP A 150 8.24 -5.37 -33.33
N THR A 151 8.79 -6.56 -33.38
CA THR A 151 9.63 -7.07 -34.47
C THR A 151 8.96 -8.28 -35.11
N GLU A 152 9.52 -8.78 -36.22
CA GLU A 152 9.02 -10.00 -36.85
C GLU A 152 9.01 -11.22 -35.93
N LYS A 153 9.97 -11.29 -35.00
CA LYS A 153 10.17 -12.46 -34.11
C LYS A 153 9.60 -12.25 -32.70
N ILE A 154 9.48 -11.01 -32.24
CA ILE A 154 9.10 -10.69 -30.84
C ILE A 154 8.00 -9.65 -30.88
N LYS A 155 6.84 -9.96 -30.30
CA LYS A 155 5.75 -9.02 -30.06
C LYS A 155 5.37 -9.07 -28.58
N GLU A 156 6.03 -8.27 -27.79
CA GLU A 156 5.81 -8.21 -26.34
C GLU A 156 5.85 -6.77 -25.85
N SER A 157 4.97 -6.44 -24.94
CA SER A 157 4.96 -5.12 -24.32
C SER A 157 4.62 -5.17 -22.83
N LYS A 158 5.27 -4.32 -22.08
CA LYS A 158 4.96 -4.03 -20.68
C LYS A 158 4.97 -2.51 -20.49
N LEU A 159 3.81 -1.89 -20.58
CA LEU A 159 3.61 -0.45 -20.48
C LEU A 159 2.83 -0.08 -19.21
N HIS A 160 2.99 -0.86 -18.15
CA HIS A 160 2.36 -0.60 -16.86
C HIS A 160 3.32 -0.84 -15.70
N VAL A 161 3.10 -0.12 -14.62
CA VAL A 161 3.82 -0.28 -13.34
C VAL A 161 2.80 -0.43 -12.23
N SER A 162 2.96 -1.44 -11.39
CA SER A 162 2.11 -1.70 -10.24
C SER A 162 2.87 -1.43 -8.94
N PHE A 163 2.16 -0.92 -7.92
CA PHE A 163 2.72 -0.60 -6.62
C PHE A 163 1.65 -0.68 -5.51
N PRO A 164 2.04 -0.71 -4.23
CA PRO A 164 1.10 -0.66 -3.12
C PRO A 164 0.20 0.58 -3.21
N GLU A 165 -1.08 0.41 -2.86
CA GLU A 165 -2.09 1.46 -2.95
C GLU A 165 -1.64 2.78 -2.32
N VAL A 166 -1.82 3.87 -3.05
CA VAL A 166 -1.55 5.23 -2.60
C VAL A 166 -2.58 6.20 -3.18
N SER A 167 -3.08 7.11 -2.38
CA SER A 167 -3.97 8.18 -2.86
C SER A 167 -3.16 9.42 -3.23
N SER A 168 -3.35 9.93 -4.45
CA SER A 168 -2.70 11.15 -4.92
C SER A 168 -3.53 11.82 -6.00
N ARG A 169 -3.29 13.11 -6.22
CA ARG A 169 -3.81 13.88 -7.37
C ARG A 169 -2.76 14.16 -8.43
N GLU A 170 -1.49 14.02 -8.07
CA GLU A 170 -0.38 14.29 -8.97
C GLU A 170 0.57 13.11 -9.01
N ILE A 171 0.99 12.73 -10.21
CA ILE A 171 1.89 11.63 -10.49
C ILE A 171 3.05 12.19 -11.32
N LYS A 172 4.26 11.75 -11.01
CA LYS A 172 5.45 12.05 -11.80
C LYS A 172 6.13 10.76 -12.22
N LEU A 173 6.37 10.63 -13.51
CA LEU A 173 7.13 9.55 -14.11
C LEU A 173 8.51 10.10 -14.48
N VAL A 174 9.56 9.39 -14.07
CA VAL A 174 10.93 9.70 -14.47
C VAL A 174 11.44 8.53 -15.29
N ILE A 175 11.64 8.71 -16.58
CA ILE A 175 12.05 7.67 -17.53
C ILE A 175 13.51 7.90 -17.89
N ARG A 176 14.34 6.88 -17.70
CA ARG A 176 15.78 6.96 -18.01
C ARG A 176 16.01 6.59 -19.47
N ASN A 177 16.39 7.56 -20.27
CA ASN A 177 16.61 7.38 -21.71
C ASN A 177 18.00 6.85 -22.05
N TYR A 178 18.98 7.06 -21.15
CA TYR A 178 20.40 6.75 -21.42
C TYR A 178 20.89 7.43 -22.71
N ASP A 179 21.46 6.69 -23.65
CA ASP A 179 21.94 7.19 -24.94
C ASP A 179 20.89 7.03 -26.07
N SER A 180 19.67 6.71 -25.72
CA SER A 180 18.57 6.51 -26.68
C SER A 180 17.61 7.70 -26.69
N PRO A 181 16.88 7.91 -27.79
CA PRO A 181 15.88 8.97 -27.87
C PRO A 181 14.82 8.85 -26.77
N PRO A 182 14.24 9.97 -26.30
CA PRO A 182 13.13 9.99 -25.36
C PRO A 182 11.91 9.22 -25.91
N VAL A 183 11.22 8.51 -25.01
CA VAL A 183 9.99 7.80 -25.34
C VAL A 183 8.81 8.76 -25.22
N ASN A 184 7.99 8.84 -26.24
CA ASN A 184 6.82 9.70 -26.26
C ASN A 184 5.63 9.02 -25.54
N ILE A 185 5.34 9.44 -24.33
CA ILE A 185 4.15 8.97 -23.59
C ILE A 185 2.93 9.78 -24.07
N ALA A 186 2.02 9.13 -24.79
CA ALA A 186 0.83 9.75 -25.35
C ALA A 186 -0.29 9.91 -24.33
N ASN A 187 -0.61 8.85 -23.58
CA ASN A 187 -1.66 8.86 -22.57
C ASN A 187 -1.26 8.11 -21.31
N LEU A 188 -1.91 8.47 -20.19
CA LEU A 188 -1.78 7.82 -18.90
C LEU A 188 -3.16 7.45 -18.35
N VAL A 189 -3.28 6.24 -17.87
CA VAL A 189 -4.45 5.72 -17.15
C VAL A 189 -4.00 5.21 -15.80
N VAL A 190 -4.67 5.62 -14.76
CA VAL A 190 -4.46 5.10 -13.41
C VAL A 190 -5.53 4.08 -13.06
N THR A 191 -5.14 3.03 -12.41
CA THR A 191 -6.04 1.96 -11.96
C THR A 191 -5.94 1.82 -10.46
N GLY A 192 -7.06 1.59 -9.82
CA GLY A 192 -7.14 1.28 -8.40
C GLY A 192 -8.33 0.38 -8.11
N TYR A 193 -8.50 -0.02 -6.87
CA TYR A 193 -9.62 -0.85 -6.49
C TYR A 193 -10.84 -0.02 -6.12
N LYS A 194 -12.02 -0.43 -6.59
CA LYS A 194 -13.28 0.15 -6.21
C LYS A 194 -13.51 -0.04 -4.71
N LYS A 195 -13.62 1.06 -3.99
CA LYS A 195 -13.95 1.04 -2.56
C LYS A 195 -15.47 1.05 -2.40
N MET A 196 -15.97 0.23 -1.49
CA MET A 196 -17.39 0.16 -1.15
C MET A 196 -17.55 0.29 0.36
N ILE A 197 -18.57 1.02 0.77
CA ILE A 197 -19.02 1.10 2.16
C ILE A 197 -20.20 0.14 2.30
N VAL A 198 -20.08 -0.81 3.23
CA VAL A 198 -21.17 -1.75 3.52
C VAL A 198 -21.73 -1.40 4.89
N PHE A 199 -23.04 -1.28 4.98
CA PHE A 199 -23.73 -0.96 6.22
C PHE A 199 -25.09 -1.67 6.30
N LYS A 200 -25.57 -1.88 7.52
CA LYS A 200 -26.89 -2.44 7.75
C LYS A 200 -27.95 -1.36 7.51
N VAL A 201 -28.89 -1.67 6.65
CA VAL A 201 -30.05 -0.79 6.39
C VAL A 201 -31.20 -1.20 7.28
N ASP A 202 -31.75 -0.26 8.04
CA ASP A 202 -32.95 -0.48 8.83
C ASP A 202 -34.14 0.10 8.06
N GLY A 203 -34.88 -0.78 7.41
CA GLY A 203 -36.14 -0.66 6.71
C GLY A 203 -36.43 0.62 5.92
N ARG A 204 -37.00 1.64 6.53
CA ARG A 204 -37.60 2.79 5.83
C ARG A 204 -36.92 4.13 6.10
N GLN A 205 -35.73 4.11 6.71
CA GLN A 205 -35.04 5.34 7.10
C GLN A 205 -34.17 5.89 5.97
N LYS A 206 -34.07 7.23 5.91
CA LYS A 206 -33.09 7.89 5.03
C LYS A 206 -31.71 7.76 5.65
N HIS A 207 -30.74 7.33 4.83
CA HIS A 207 -29.34 7.18 5.25
C HIS A 207 -28.53 8.31 4.65
N TYR A 208 -27.58 8.83 5.44
CA TYR A 208 -26.69 9.91 5.03
C TYR A 208 -25.25 9.45 5.26
N ILE A 209 -24.38 9.73 4.30
CA ILE A 209 -22.94 9.48 4.39
C ILE A 209 -22.27 10.83 4.60
N PHE A 210 -21.51 10.94 5.69
CA PHE A 210 -20.67 12.10 5.97
C PHE A 210 -19.20 11.71 5.83
N TRP A 211 -18.40 12.57 5.25
CA TRP A 211 -16.96 12.33 5.06
C TRP A 211 -16.17 13.62 5.29
N GLY A 212 -14.83 13.50 5.35
CA GLY A 212 -13.90 14.62 5.51
C GLY A 212 -13.67 15.05 6.96
N ASN A 213 -14.16 14.32 7.96
CA ASN A 213 -13.87 14.61 9.36
C ASN A 213 -12.52 14.02 9.77
N GLN A 214 -11.47 14.83 9.78
CA GLN A 214 -10.09 14.43 10.16
C GLN A 214 -9.94 14.02 11.63
N ARG A 215 -10.90 14.39 12.50
CA ARG A 215 -10.87 14.07 13.93
C ARG A 215 -11.62 12.79 14.29
N THR A 216 -12.32 12.19 13.34
CA THR A 216 -13.07 10.95 13.57
C THR A 216 -12.13 9.76 13.60
N ARG A 217 -12.22 8.96 14.64
CA ARG A 217 -11.54 7.65 14.69
C ARG A 217 -12.29 6.66 13.79
N ILE A 218 -11.55 5.71 13.23
CA ILE A 218 -12.15 4.62 12.45
C ILE A 218 -13.03 3.80 13.39
N PRO A 219 -14.35 3.71 13.12
CA PRO A 219 -15.24 2.91 13.95
C PRO A 219 -14.94 1.43 13.79
N GLN A 220 -15.06 0.68 14.88
CA GLN A 220 -14.94 -0.78 14.87
C GLN A 220 -16.34 -1.37 14.98
N TYR A 221 -16.78 -2.06 13.92
CA TYR A 221 -18.06 -2.75 13.89
C TYR A 221 -17.85 -4.26 13.81
N ASP A 222 -18.65 -5.01 14.53
CA ASP A 222 -18.69 -6.49 14.49
C ASP A 222 -19.27 -7.04 13.18
N ILE A 223 -19.98 -6.22 12.42
CA ILE A 223 -20.55 -6.57 11.12
C ILE A 223 -19.50 -7.06 10.10
N SER A 224 -18.22 -6.69 10.27
CA SER A 224 -17.13 -7.10 9.38
C SER A 224 -17.00 -8.63 9.28
N GLN A 225 -17.23 -9.35 10.37
CA GLN A 225 -17.20 -10.82 10.39
C GLN A 225 -18.38 -11.44 9.64
N LEU A 226 -19.53 -10.78 9.65
CA LEU A 226 -20.71 -11.21 8.90
C LEU A 226 -20.51 -11.00 7.40
N ILE A 227 -19.99 -9.85 7.01
CA ILE A 227 -19.72 -9.50 5.60
C ILE A 227 -18.70 -10.46 4.98
N ALA A 228 -17.67 -10.85 5.72
CA ALA A 228 -16.65 -11.79 5.23
C ALA A 228 -17.22 -13.18 4.87
N LYS A 229 -18.39 -13.54 5.42
CA LYS A 229 -19.08 -14.81 5.15
C LYS A 229 -20.13 -14.71 4.04
N HIS A 230 -20.55 -13.52 3.64
CA HIS A 230 -21.50 -13.30 2.58
C HIS A 230 -20.80 -13.04 1.24
N ASN A 231 -21.38 -13.54 0.15
CA ASN A 231 -20.94 -13.17 -1.18
C ASN A 231 -21.32 -11.71 -1.46
N VAL A 232 -20.37 -10.93 -1.98
CA VAL A 232 -20.63 -9.53 -2.35
C VAL A 232 -21.78 -9.38 -3.35
N GLY A 233 -22.07 -10.42 -4.14
CA GLY A 233 -23.19 -10.46 -5.08
C GLY A 233 -24.58 -10.45 -4.43
N ASP A 234 -24.69 -10.81 -3.15
CA ASP A 234 -25.96 -10.84 -2.43
C ASP A 234 -26.28 -9.50 -1.74
N ILE A 235 -25.35 -8.54 -1.83
CA ILE A 235 -25.50 -7.22 -1.20
C ILE A 235 -26.16 -6.27 -2.19
N ARG A 236 -27.25 -5.61 -1.76
CA ARG A 236 -27.89 -4.56 -2.55
C ARG A 236 -26.95 -3.37 -2.69
N ILE A 237 -26.69 -2.97 -3.93
CA ILE A 237 -25.84 -1.81 -4.23
C ILE A 237 -26.73 -0.59 -4.36
N PHE A 238 -26.39 0.46 -3.63
CA PHE A 238 -27.05 1.77 -3.73
C PHE A 238 -26.05 2.78 -4.30
N THR A 239 -26.57 3.69 -5.10
CA THR A 239 -25.81 4.84 -5.57
C THR A 239 -26.03 6.00 -4.63
N ALA A 240 -24.96 6.67 -4.21
CA ALA A 240 -25.09 7.90 -3.41
C ALA A 240 -25.79 8.98 -4.24
N GLY A 241 -26.67 9.76 -3.59
CA GLY A 241 -27.30 10.92 -4.18
C GLY A 241 -26.30 12.06 -4.39
N ILE A 242 -26.83 13.22 -4.81
CA ILE A 242 -26.02 14.41 -5.06
C ILE A 242 -25.34 14.86 -3.76
N GLN A 243 -24.04 15.13 -3.86
CA GLN A 243 -23.25 15.69 -2.77
C GLN A 243 -23.76 17.07 -2.38
N LYS A 244 -23.97 17.29 -1.09
CA LYS A 244 -24.36 18.57 -0.53
C LYS A 244 -23.40 18.97 0.57
N MET A 245 -23.12 20.26 0.64
CA MET A 245 -22.34 20.81 1.73
C MET A 245 -23.08 20.65 3.06
N ASN A 246 -22.39 20.17 4.10
CA ASN A 246 -23.02 20.07 5.43
C ASN A 246 -23.15 21.48 6.02
N PRO A 247 -24.39 22.02 6.23
CA PRO A 247 -24.56 23.37 6.77
C PRO A 247 -24.04 23.52 8.20
N LYS A 248 -23.85 22.42 8.92
CA LYS A 248 -23.29 22.41 10.28
C LYS A 248 -21.75 22.22 10.29
N PHE A 249 -21.13 22.18 9.11
CA PHE A 249 -19.68 22.08 9.04
C PHE A 249 -19.05 23.43 9.36
N VAL A 250 -18.46 23.52 10.54
CA VAL A 250 -17.55 24.61 10.91
C VAL A 250 -16.16 24.19 10.49
N GLY A 251 -15.55 24.92 9.56
CA GLY A 251 -14.21 24.61 9.05
C GLY A 251 -13.21 24.42 10.19
N TYR A 252 -12.24 23.57 9.99
CA TYR A 252 -11.18 23.38 10.98
C TYR A 252 -10.29 24.62 11.03
N GLU A 253 -10.35 25.34 12.11
CA GLU A 253 -9.25 26.25 12.45
C GLU A 253 -7.99 25.38 12.64
N LYS A 254 -6.97 25.63 11.82
CA LYS A 254 -5.65 25.03 11.99
C LYS A 254 -5.18 25.42 13.38
N GLN A 255 -5.13 24.45 14.30
CA GLN A 255 -4.58 24.74 15.64
C GLN A 255 -3.08 25.01 15.46
N LEU A 256 -2.74 26.28 15.34
CA LEU A 256 -1.36 26.71 15.35
C LEU A 256 -0.73 26.29 16.69
N PRO A 257 0.53 25.83 16.69
CA PRO A 257 1.28 25.59 17.92
C PRO A 257 1.19 26.83 18.84
N LEU A 258 1.20 26.63 20.15
CA LEU A 258 1.11 27.71 21.12
C LEU A 258 2.15 28.83 20.86
N THR A 259 3.33 28.47 20.37
CA THR A 259 4.40 29.40 19.99
C THR A 259 4.04 30.29 18.82
N GLU A 260 3.26 29.81 17.85
CA GLU A 260 2.77 30.60 16.72
C GLU A 260 1.53 31.40 17.07
N ARG A 261 0.67 30.86 17.94
CA ARG A 261 -0.53 31.52 18.41
C ARG A 261 -0.22 32.73 19.30
N TYR A 262 0.87 32.66 20.07
CA TYR A 262 1.29 33.69 21.02
C TYR A 262 2.69 34.21 20.74
N LYS A 263 3.06 34.45 19.46
CA LYS A 263 4.40 34.94 19.09
C LYS A 263 4.82 36.22 19.81
N TYR A 264 3.90 37.13 20.06
CA TYR A 264 4.21 38.36 20.80
C TYR A 264 4.56 38.10 22.25
N LEU A 265 3.96 37.10 22.90
CA LEU A 265 4.29 36.67 24.24
C LEU A 265 5.69 36.04 24.30
N LEU A 266 6.02 35.24 23.27
CA LEU A 266 7.36 34.67 23.14
C LEU A 266 8.43 35.75 22.96
N TYR A 267 8.18 36.77 22.12
CA TYR A 267 9.07 37.92 21.99
C TYR A 267 9.21 38.69 23.30
N GLY A 268 8.14 38.89 24.04
CA GLY A 268 8.18 39.50 25.35
C GLY A 268 9.07 38.75 26.34
N ILE A 269 8.96 37.43 26.42
CA ILE A 269 9.80 36.58 27.29
C ILE A 269 11.30 36.70 26.90
N VAL A 270 11.61 36.69 25.59
CA VAL A 270 12.99 36.83 25.11
C VAL A 270 13.58 38.20 25.46
N ILE A 271 12.81 39.27 25.32
CA ILE A 271 13.23 40.63 25.68
C ILE A 271 13.51 40.73 27.20
N VAL A 272 12.64 40.18 28.06
CA VAL A 272 12.83 40.16 29.50
C VAL A 272 14.07 39.34 29.89
N ALA A 273 14.28 38.19 29.25
CA ALA A 273 15.46 37.36 29.47
C ALA A 273 16.77 38.10 29.07
N MET A 274 16.77 38.80 27.94
CA MET A 274 17.92 39.62 27.54
C MET A 274 18.20 40.77 28.53
N ALA A 275 17.15 41.47 28.97
CA ALA A 275 17.29 42.52 29.96
C ALA A 275 17.90 42.02 31.27
N LEU A 276 17.45 40.85 31.77
CA LEU A 276 18.01 40.20 32.94
C LEU A 276 19.50 39.84 32.78
N LEU A 277 19.86 39.32 31.62
CA LEU A 277 21.29 39.00 31.31
C LEU A 277 22.13 40.24 31.28
N ILE A 278 21.66 41.34 30.71
CA ILE A 278 22.39 42.64 30.72
C ILE A 278 22.58 43.14 32.14
N VAL A 279 21.55 43.08 32.99
CA VAL A 279 21.64 43.50 34.40
C VAL A 279 22.62 42.61 35.18
N LEU A 280 22.62 41.29 34.94
CA LEU A 280 23.58 40.39 35.56
C LEU A 280 25.02 40.67 35.14
N GLN A 281 25.24 40.88 33.82
CA GLN A 281 26.56 41.25 33.30
C GLN A 281 27.06 42.58 33.92
N TYR A 282 26.19 43.59 34.00
CA TYR A 282 26.52 44.87 34.61
C TYR A 282 26.91 44.71 36.10
N LYS A 283 26.18 43.87 36.86
CA LYS A 283 26.52 43.55 38.26
C LYS A 283 27.87 42.85 38.41
N VAL A 284 28.17 41.90 37.53
CA VAL A 284 29.46 41.18 37.56
C VAL A 284 30.61 42.12 37.27
N ILE A 285 30.49 42.99 36.23
CA ILE A 285 31.53 43.96 35.88
C ILE A 285 31.78 44.94 37.04
N LYS A 286 30.70 45.47 37.65
CA LYS A 286 30.80 46.41 38.78
C LYS A 286 31.31 45.76 40.07
N GLY A 287 31.10 44.43 40.23
CA GLY A 287 31.68 43.66 41.37
C GLY A 287 33.16 43.45 41.21
N THR A 288 33.68 43.25 40.01
CA THR A 288 35.11 43.03 39.73
C THR A 288 35.92 44.28 39.86
N ASP A 289 35.34 45.48 39.68
CA ASP A 289 36.04 46.76 39.91
C ASP A 289 36.21 47.11 41.42
N LYS A 290 35.41 46.53 42.33
CA LYS A 290 35.54 46.74 43.77
C LYS A 290 36.61 45.89 44.42
N ASP A 291 37.01 44.79 43.81
CA ASP A 291 38.10 43.93 44.35
C ASP A 291 39.49 44.32 43.85
N LYS A 292 39.61 45.39 43.07
CA LYS A 292 40.89 45.93 42.58
C LYS A 292 41.26 47.25 43.14
N SER A 293 40.55 47.75 44.17
CA SER A 293 40.90 49.03 44.85
C SER A 293 41.37 48.78 46.26
#